data_78692318dc0e5bd3f184f56f6bd2b7ef
#
_entry.id   78692318dc0e5bd3f184f56f6bd2b7ef
#
_cell.length_a   1.000
_cell.length_b   1.000
_cell.length_c   1.000
_cell.angle_alpha   90.00
_cell.angle_beta   90.00
_cell.angle_gamma   90.00
#
_symmetry.space_group_name_H-M   'P 1'
#
loop_
_entity.id
_entity.type
_entity.pdbx_description
1 polymer ?
#
loop_
_entity_poly.entity_id
_entity_poly.type
_entity_poly.pdbx_seq_one_letter_code
_entity_poly.pdbx_strand_id
1 'polypeptide(L)'
;NVIKLIELAEKAGGKTKILVSFVEQKENSLEIESFRKFWKNAGASEVLIRQLHTNAGSNTNNHEQNLDKKEINEKRFPCLYPWERIVITAKGKLSYCPTDWFGKTNLVDFRNKTIREVWAGKEYQELRDEHLKNKFTKNKFCEKCPDWKNTSWPEDDKKSYADLVEKVL
;
A
#
# COMPACT_ATOMS: atom_id res chain seq x y z
N ASN A 1 -10.83 -24.86 4.29
CA ASN A 1 -9.82 -24.56 5.35
C ASN A 1 -10.13 -23.26 6.08
N VAL A 2 -10.47 -22.14 5.38
CA VAL A 2 -10.74 -20.84 6.03
C VAL A 2 -11.98 -20.88 6.90
N ILE A 3 -13.07 -21.51 6.43
CA ILE A 3 -14.31 -21.69 7.24
C ILE A 3 -14.00 -22.41 8.56
N LYS A 4 -13.24 -23.49 8.51
CA LYS A 4 -12.83 -24.21 9.73
C LYS A 4 -11.97 -23.34 10.65
N LEU A 5 -11.14 -22.46 10.09
CA LEU A 5 -10.36 -21.50 10.89
C LEU A 5 -11.27 -20.50 11.61
N ILE A 6 -12.30 -20.00 10.95
CA ILE A 6 -13.32 -19.12 11.54
C ILE A 6 -14.01 -19.82 12.71
N GLU A 7 -14.50 -21.06 12.50
CA GLU A 7 -15.13 -21.85 13.55
C GLU A 7 -14.21 -22.10 14.75
N LEU A 8 -12.92 -22.38 14.49
CA LEU A 8 -11.94 -22.60 15.56
C LEU A 8 -11.63 -21.31 16.32
N ALA A 9 -11.55 -20.18 15.64
CA ALA A 9 -11.33 -18.89 16.25
C ALA A 9 -12.51 -18.51 17.17
N GLU A 10 -13.74 -18.75 16.75
CA GLU A 10 -14.93 -18.55 17.59
C GLU A 10 -14.93 -19.46 18.83
N LYS A 11 -14.67 -20.77 18.64
CA LYS A 11 -14.56 -21.72 19.76
C LYS A 11 -13.45 -21.37 20.75
N ALA A 12 -12.39 -20.74 20.29
CA ALA A 12 -11.29 -20.25 21.13
C ALA A 12 -11.58 -18.90 21.84
N GLY A 13 -12.84 -18.44 21.83
CA GLY A 13 -13.25 -17.20 22.49
C GLY A 13 -13.29 -15.96 21.62
N GLY A 14 -13.20 -16.10 20.30
CA GLY A 14 -13.45 -15.02 19.32
C GLY A 14 -12.43 -13.87 19.31
N LYS A 15 -11.28 -14.00 19.99
CA LYS A 15 -10.27 -12.94 20.04
C LYS A 15 -9.48 -12.79 18.74
N THR A 16 -9.35 -13.86 17.96
CA THR A 16 -8.64 -13.85 16.68
C THR A 16 -9.58 -13.38 15.57
N LYS A 17 -9.25 -12.29 14.92
CA LYS A 17 -10.00 -11.78 13.76
C LYS A 17 -9.52 -12.45 12.49
N ILE A 18 -10.47 -12.99 11.72
CA ILE A 18 -10.20 -13.59 10.40
C ILE A 18 -10.65 -12.59 9.32
N LEU A 19 -9.69 -12.04 8.62
CA LEU A 19 -9.92 -11.13 7.51
C LEU A 19 -9.73 -11.90 6.20
N VAL A 20 -10.65 -11.74 5.28
CA VAL A 20 -10.54 -12.29 3.92
C VAL A 20 -10.43 -11.14 2.93
N SER A 21 -9.63 -11.32 1.90
CA SER A 21 -9.44 -10.29 0.89
C SER A 21 -9.64 -10.83 -0.52
N PHE A 22 -10.25 -9.98 -1.36
CA PHE A 22 -10.47 -10.21 -2.77
C PHE A 22 -9.67 -9.15 -3.54
N VAL A 23 -8.91 -9.57 -4.53
CA VAL A 23 -8.23 -8.63 -5.43
C VAL A 23 -9.09 -8.48 -6.68
N GLU A 24 -9.68 -7.31 -6.83
CA GLU A 24 -10.52 -6.97 -7.97
C GLU A 24 -9.70 -6.91 -9.25
N GLN A 25 -10.18 -7.59 -10.27
CA GLN A 25 -9.67 -7.59 -11.64
C GLN A 25 -10.87 -7.53 -12.60
N LYS A 26 -10.63 -7.16 -13.84
CA LYS A 26 -11.69 -7.07 -14.85
C LYS A 26 -12.47 -8.38 -14.99
N GLU A 27 -11.77 -9.50 -14.90
CA GLU A 27 -12.32 -10.83 -15.10
C GLU A 27 -13.24 -11.29 -13.96
N ASN A 28 -13.04 -10.77 -12.74
CA ASN A 28 -13.73 -11.21 -11.54
C ASN A 28 -14.60 -10.13 -10.87
N SER A 29 -14.72 -8.95 -11.48
CA SER A 29 -15.45 -7.81 -10.89
C SER A 29 -16.91 -8.11 -10.55
N LEU A 30 -17.55 -8.97 -11.33
CA LEU A 30 -18.94 -9.40 -11.08
C LEU A 30 -19.10 -10.34 -9.87
N GLU A 31 -17.99 -10.88 -9.35
CA GLU A 31 -18.00 -11.81 -8.21
C GLU A 31 -17.91 -11.10 -6.86
N ILE A 32 -17.63 -9.80 -6.82
CA ILE A 32 -17.37 -9.04 -5.59
C ILE A 32 -18.51 -9.17 -4.59
N GLU A 33 -19.75 -8.95 -5.02
CA GLU A 33 -20.90 -8.98 -4.11
C GLU A 33 -21.20 -10.40 -3.60
N SER A 34 -21.06 -11.41 -4.45
CA SER A 34 -21.20 -12.80 -4.03
C SER A 34 -20.11 -13.21 -3.03
N PHE A 35 -18.87 -12.78 -3.27
CA PHE A 35 -17.75 -12.98 -2.35
C PHE A 35 -18.00 -12.31 -0.99
N ARG A 36 -18.44 -11.05 -0.98
CA ARG A 36 -18.78 -10.33 0.27
C ARG A 36 -19.85 -11.06 1.07
N LYS A 37 -20.95 -11.43 0.40
CA LYS A 37 -22.07 -12.11 1.02
C LYS A 37 -21.65 -13.46 1.59
N PHE A 38 -20.92 -14.25 0.81
CA PHE A 38 -20.44 -15.56 1.23
C PHE A 38 -19.59 -15.49 2.50
N TRP A 39 -18.57 -14.65 2.51
CA TRP A 39 -17.64 -14.59 3.65
C TRP A 39 -18.22 -13.91 4.88
N LYS A 40 -19.12 -12.93 4.71
CA LYS A 40 -19.89 -12.39 5.84
C LYS A 40 -20.76 -13.46 6.48
N ASN A 41 -21.46 -14.24 5.67
CA ASN A 41 -22.32 -15.34 6.17
C ASN A 41 -21.49 -16.47 6.81
N ALA A 42 -20.28 -16.70 6.34
CA ALA A 42 -19.35 -17.66 6.91
C ALA A 42 -18.71 -17.19 8.21
N GLY A 43 -18.97 -15.95 8.68
CA GLY A 43 -18.44 -15.42 9.95
C GLY A 43 -17.07 -14.77 9.86
N ALA A 44 -16.59 -14.40 8.67
CA ALA A 44 -15.36 -13.61 8.54
C ALA A 44 -15.51 -12.27 9.27
N SER A 45 -14.51 -11.89 10.05
CA SER A 45 -14.53 -10.64 10.83
C SER A 45 -14.56 -9.42 9.91
N GLU A 46 -13.89 -9.50 8.77
CA GLU A 46 -13.86 -8.45 7.77
C GLU A 46 -13.64 -9.02 6.35
N VAL A 47 -14.24 -8.35 5.37
CA VAL A 47 -14.09 -8.68 3.95
C VAL A 47 -13.54 -7.45 3.23
N LEU A 48 -12.30 -7.54 2.74
CA LEU A 48 -11.57 -6.47 2.10
C LEU A 48 -11.57 -6.65 0.58
N ILE A 49 -12.01 -5.64 -0.17
CA ILE A 49 -11.80 -5.59 -1.61
C ILE A 49 -10.59 -4.72 -1.89
N ARG A 50 -9.62 -5.30 -2.55
CA ARG A 50 -8.34 -4.66 -2.87
C ARG A 50 -8.22 -4.46 -4.36
N GLN A 51 -7.62 -3.36 -4.75
CA GLN A 51 -7.26 -3.12 -6.15
C GLN A 51 -5.97 -3.85 -6.50
N LEU A 52 -5.86 -4.27 -7.75
CA LEU A 52 -4.65 -4.89 -8.27
C LEU A 52 -3.55 -3.83 -8.42
N HIS A 53 -2.39 -4.07 -7.83
CA HIS A 53 -1.22 -3.19 -7.99
C HIS A 53 -0.52 -3.43 -9.32
N THR A 54 0.01 -2.36 -9.88
CA THR A 54 0.84 -2.42 -11.11
C THR A 54 2.31 -2.75 -10.81
N ASN A 55 2.64 -3.14 -9.57
CA ASN A 55 4.02 -3.24 -9.10
C ASN A 55 4.80 -1.94 -9.37
N ALA A 56 4.20 -0.83 -8.96
CA ALA A 56 4.71 0.53 -9.17
C ALA A 56 4.98 0.86 -10.64
N GLY A 57 4.10 0.41 -11.53
CA GLY A 57 4.20 0.63 -12.98
C GLY A 57 5.08 -0.37 -13.73
N SER A 58 5.62 -1.38 -13.05
CA SER A 58 6.46 -2.40 -13.70
C SER A 58 5.65 -3.44 -14.48
N ASN A 59 4.36 -3.57 -14.20
CA ASN A 59 3.44 -4.45 -14.91
C ASN A 59 2.41 -3.62 -15.68
N THR A 60 2.64 -3.44 -16.98
CA THR A 60 1.79 -2.65 -17.86
C THR A 60 0.42 -3.26 -18.10
N ASN A 61 0.31 -4.59 -18.08
CA ASN A 61 -0.98 -5.28 -18.25
C ASN A 61 -1.93 -4.97 -17.09
N ASN A 62 -1.41 -4.87 -15.87
CA ASN A 62 -2.21 -4.50 -14.71
C ASN A 62 -2.61 -3.01 -14.72
N HIS A 63 -1.84 -2.18 -15.43
CA HIS A 63 -2.15 -0.75 -15.57
C HIS A 63 -3.44 -0.52 -16.36
N GLU A 64 -3.67 -1.29 -17.42
CA GLU A 64 -4.89 -1.19 -18.24
C GLU A 64 -6.14 -1.69 -17.49
N GLN A 65 -5.97 -2.63 -16.57
CA GLN A 65 -7.06 -3.17 -15.75
C GLN A 65 -7.49 -2.24 -14.61
N ASN A 66 -6.57 -1.42 -14.09
CA ASN A 66 -6.82 -0.52 -12.95
C ASN A 66 -7.24 0.90 -13.36
N LEU A 67 -7.15 1.23 -14.62
CA LEU A 67 -7.59 2.53 -15.09
C LEU A 67 -9.10 2.52 -15.32
N ASP A 68 -9.87 2.86 -14.30
CA ASP A 68 -11.00 3.74 -14.55
C ASP A 68 -10.42 4.93 -15.30
N LYS A 69 -10.88 5.11 -16.53
CA LYS A 69 -10.48 6.19 -17.45
C LYS A 69 -10.87 7.59 -16.94
N LYS A 70 -10.88 7.80 -15.63
CA LYS A 70 -10.94 9.12 -15.03
C LYS A 70 -9.61 9.79 -15.25
N GLU A 71 -9.67 10.70 -16.15
CA GLU A 71 -8.64 11.52 -16.74
C GLU A 71 -7.48 11.88 -15.82
N ILE A 72 -6.31 11.77 -16.39
CA ILE A 72 -4.96 12.15 -15.94
C ILE A 72 -4.83 13.63 -15.47
N ASN A 73 -5.91 14.33 -15.21
CA ASN A 73 -5.95 15.71 -14.75
C ASN A 73 -6.03 15.88 -13.22
N GLU A 74 -6.05 14.78 -12.46
CA GLU A 74 -5.97 14.90 -11.01
C GLU A 74 -4.55 15.25 -10.59
N LYS A 75 -4.43 16.35 -9.87
CA LYS A 75 -3.15 16.74 -9.24
C LYS A 75 -2.67 15.59 -8.37
N ARG A 76 -1.50 15.04 -8.71
CA ARG A 76 -0.87 13.95 -7.98
C ARG A 76 -0.67 14.38 -6.52
N PHE A 77 -1.17 13.58 -5.59
CA PHE A 77 -0.83 13.67 -4.17
C PHE A 77 0.33 12.73 -3.83
N PRO A 78 1.07 12.97 -2.75
CA PRO A 78 2.15 12.10 -2.32
C PRO A 78 1.65 10.70 -1.98
N CYS A 79 2.39 9.66 -2.38
CA CYS A 79 2.13 8.29 -1.95
C CYS A 79 2.32 8.16 -0.43
N LEU A 80 1.42 7.46 0.25
CA LEU A 80 1.44 7.29 1.71
C LEU A 80 2.64 6.46 2.22
N TYR A 81 3.14 5.52 1.43
CA TYR A 81 4.15 4.56 1.89
C TYR A 81 5.39 5.14 2.57
N PRO A 82 6.00 6.25 2.10
CA PRO A 82 7.14 6.86 2.79
C PRO A 82 6.86 7.35 4.22
N TRP A 83 5.60 7.51 4.61
CA TRP A 83 5.18 7.94 5.95
C TRP A 83 4.54 6.83 6.79
N GLU A 84 4.20 5.72 6.17
CA GLU A 84 3.47 4.64 6.83
C GLU A 84 4.36 3.44 7.17
N ARG A 85 5.31 3.10 6.28
CA ARG A 85 6.01 1.83 6.38
C ARG A 85 7.40 1.82 5.77
N ILE A 86 8.17 0.85 6.21
CA ILE A 86 9.42 0.44 5.60
C ILE A 86 9.38 -1.05 5.29
N VAL A 87 10.14 -1.48 4.32
CA VAL A 87 10.27 -2.89 3.94
C VAL A 87 11.73 -3.29 4.12
N ILE A 88 11.98 -4.32 4.91
CA ILE A 88 13.31 -4.91 5.06
C ILE A 88 13.34 -6.18 4.21
N THR A 89 14.23 -6.20 3.23
CA THR A 89 14.39 -7.35 2.35
C THR A 89 15.19 -8.47 3.03
N ALA A 90 15.06 -9.70 2.56
CA ALA A 90 15.85 -10.83 3.04
C ALA A 90 17.38 -10.63 2.90
N LYS A 91 17.82 -9.70 2.05
CA LYS A 91 19.24 -9.34 1.86
C LYS A 91 19.71 -8.21 2.80
N GLY A 92 18.91 -7.82 3.80
CA GLY A 92 19.24 -6.72 4.72
C GLY A 92 19.26 -5.36 4.05
N LYS A 93 18.54 -5.18 2.95
CA LYS A 93 18.33 -3.88 2.32
C LYS A 93 17.02 -3.29 2.80
N LEU A 94 16.98 -2.00 2.99
CA LEU A 94 15.77 -1.28 3.32
C LEU A 94 15.20 -0.63 2.08
N SER A 95 13.94 -0.96 1.78
CA SER A 95 13.15 -0.44 0.67
C SER A 95 12.03 0.43 1.21
N TYR A 96 11.63 1.45 0.46
CA TYR A 96 10.50 2.31 0.81
C TYR A 96 9.19 1.91 0.12
N CYS A 97 9.22 0.96 -0.79
CA CYS A 97 8.03 0.56 -1.56
C CYS A 97 7.74 -0.94 -1.41
N PRO A 98 6.58 -1.32 -0.83
CA PRO A 98 6.21 -2.73 -0.68
C PRO A 98 5.84 -3.40 -2.02
N THR A 99 5.52 -2.61 -3.05
CA THR A 99 5.15 -3.13 -4.37
C THR A 99 6.34 -3.24 -5.34
N ASP A 100 7.53 -2.90 -4.89
CA ASP A 100 8.75 -3.03 -5.67
C ASP A 100 9.32 -4.46 -5.63
N TRP A 101 8.87 -5.29 -6.52
CA TRP A 101 9.33 -6.67 -6.64
C TRP A 101 10.77 -6.82 -7.17
N PHE A 102 11.28 -5.79 -7.81
CA PHE A 102 12.60 -5.82 -8.45
C PHE A 102 13.72 -5.20 -7.61
N GLY A 103 13.41 -4.70 -6.42
CA GLY A 103 14.38 -4.10 -5.50
C GLY A 103 15.00 -2.79 -5.99
N LYS A 104 14.28 -2.02 -6.78
CA LYS A 104 14.73 -0.72 -7.33
C LYS A 104 14.66 0.40 -6.30
N THR A 105 13.89 0.21 -5.21
CA THR A 105 13.65 1.21 -4.17
C THR A 105 14.49 1.02 -2.92
N ASN A 106 15.60 0.31 -3.03
CA ASN A 106 16.52 0.14 -1.91
C ASN A 106 17.24 1.46 -1.62
N LEU A 107 16.96 2.05 -0.45
CA LEU A 107 17.58 3.32 -0.02
C LEU A 107 18.92 3.11 0.63
N VAL A 108 18.99 2.20 1.59
CA VAL A 108 20.18 1.99 2.42
C VAL A 108 20.40 0.53 2.74
N ASP A 109 21.63 0.20 3.09
CA ASP A 109 21.96 -1.06 3.75
C ASP A 109 21.60 -0.94 5.23
N PHE A 110 20.67 -1.77 5.68
CA PHE A 110 20.11 -1.73 7.02
C PHE A 110 21.00 -2.39 8.07
N ARG A 111 21.96 -3.24 7.67
CA ARG A 111 22.72 -4.12 8.59
C ARG A 111 23.43 -3.40 9.74
N ASN A 112 23.84 -2.16 9.53
CA ASN A 112 24.59 -1.35 10.51
C ASN A 112 23.82 -0.12 11.00
N LYS A 113 22.49 -0.10 10.84
CA LYS A 113 21.61 1.00 11.24
C LYS A 113 20.38 0.49 11.96
N THR A 114 19.86 1.26 12.88
CA THR A 114 18.55 1.00 13.46
C THR A 114 17.43 1.47 12.52
N ILE A 115 16.24 0.92 12.68
CA ILE A 115 15.04 1.36 11.95
C ILE A 115 14.82 2.87 12.17
N ARG A 116 14.98 3.35 13.40
CA ARG A 116 14.81 4.77 13.75
C ARG A 116 15.80 5.67 13.00
N GLU A 117 17.06 5.29 12.94
CA GLU A 117 18.08 6.07 12.23
C GLU A 117 17.78 6.18 10.73
N VAL A 118 17.31 5.11 10.13
CA VAL A 118 16.94 5.13 8.71
C VAL A 118 15.65 5.92 8.49
N TRP A 119 14.64 5.71 9.32
CA TRP A 119 13.32 6.37 9.20
C TRP A 119 13.42 7.89 9.34
N ALA A 120 14.24 8.37 10.27
CA ALA A 120 14.53 9.78 10.48
C ALA A 120 15.72 10.29 9.63
N GLY A 121 16.37 9.40 8.90
CA GLY A 121 17.58 9.70 8.16
C GLY A 121 17.36 10.53 6.89
N LYS A 122 18.46 11.09 6.40
CA LYS A 122 18.47 11.99 5.24
C LYS A 122 17.82 11.38 4.01
N GLU A 123 18.05 10.11 3.74
CA GLU A 123 17.54 9.42 2.55
C GLU A 123 16.00 9.36 2.54
N TYR A 124 15.38 9.10 3.72
CA TYR A 124 13.93 9.12 3.84
C TYR A 124 13.35 10.53 3.81
N GLN A 125 14.04 11.51 4.37
CA GLN A 125 13.63 12.91 4.31
C GLN A 125 13.64 13.42 2.85
N GLU A 126 14.70 13.15 2.11
CA GLU A 126 14.79 13.49 0.68
C GLU A 126 13.68 12.84 -0.14
N LEU A 127 13.36 11.56 0.13
CA LEU A 127 12.26 10.86 -0.52
C LEU A 127 10.91 11.55 -0.23
N ARG A 128 10.64 11.87 1.03
CA ARG A 128 9.40 12.57 1.43
C ARG A 128 9.30 13.94 0.77
N ASP A 129 10.38 14.68 0.76
CA ASP A 129 10.48 16.00 0.11
C ASP A 129 10.19 15.93 -1.40
N GLU A 130 10.70 14.92 -2.08
CA GLU A 130 10.41 14.70 -3.50
C GLU A 130 8.92 14.43 -3.74
N HIS A 131 8.29 13.65 -2.85
CA HIS A 131 6.85 13.39 -2.91
C HIS A 131 6.02 14.65 -2.65
N LEU A 132 6.37 15.45 -1.63
CA LEU A 132 5.66 16.70 -1.30
C LEU A 132 5.75 17.73 -2.43
N LYS A 133 6.92 17.83 -3.04
CA LYS A 133 7.18 18.77 -4.15
C LYS A 133 6.71 18.22 -5.51
N ASN A 134 6.30 16.96 -5.56
CA ASN A 134 6.03 16.21 -6.79
C ASN A 134 7.17 16.32 -7.83
N LYS A 135 8.41 16.30 -7.35
CA LYS A 135 9.60 16.46 -8.17
C LYS A 135 10.64 15.41 -7.81
N PHE A 136 10.71 14.37 -8.62
CA PHE A 136 11.56 13.20 -8.40
C PHE A 136 12.89 13.34 -9.15
N THR A 137 13.97 13.57 -8.43
CA THR A 137 15.32 13.69 -8.99
C THR A 137 16.15 12.45 -8.71
N LYS A 138 16.11 11.95 -7.49
CA LYS A 138 16.82 10.76 -7.02
C LYS A 138 15.96 9.50 -7.12
N ASN A 139 14.68 9.61 -6.70
CA ASN A 139 13.76 8.47 -6.62
C ASN A 139 12.91 8.35 -7.89
N LYS A 140 13.56 8.19 -9.04
CA LYS A 140 12.92 8.11 -10.35
C LYS A 140 11.88 6.99 -10.49
N PHE A 141 11.98 5.96 -9.66
CA PHE A 141 10.99 4.90 -9.59
C PHE A 141 9.57 5.41 -9.28
N CYS A 142 9.48 6.40 -8.40
CA CYS A 142 8.20 7.00 -8.02
C CYS A 142 7.61 7.93 -9.08
N GLU A 143 8.45 8.51 -9.95
CA GLU A 143 8.01 9.53 -10.91
C GLU A 143 6.87 9.05 -11.82
N LYS A 144 6.98 7.83 -12.32
CA LYS A 144 6.02 7.23 -13.27
C LYS A 144 5.10 6.19 -12.63
N CYS A 145 5.21 5.98 -11.32
CA CYS A 145 4.39 5.00 -10.64
C CYS A 145 2.92 5.45 -10.62
N PRO A 146 1.97 4.63 -11.09
CA PRO A 146 0.55 4.95 -11.05
C PRO A 146 -0.11 4.55 -9.73
N ASP A 147 0.51 3.65 -8.94
CA ASP A 147 -0.08 3.07 -7.73
C ASP A 147 -0.21 4.07 -6.56
N TRP A 148 0.33 5.30 -6.68
CA TRP A 148 0.14 6.34 -5.67
C TRP A 148 -1.35 6.64 -5.42
N LYS A 149 -2.21 6.46 -6.44
CA LYS A 149 -3.66 6.63 -6.33
C LYS A 149 -4.32 5.60 -5.40
N ASN A 150 -3.70 4.44 -5.24
CA ASN A 150 -4.20 3.35 -4.42
C ASN A 150 -3.77 3.46 -2.95
N THR A 151 -2.98 4.47 -2.61
CA THR A 151 -2.61 4.77 -1.24
C THR A 151 -3.53 5.86 -0.72
N SER A 152 -4.48 5.50 0.16
CA SER A 152 -5.38 6.47 0.78
C SER A 152 -4.77 7.03 2.05
N TRP A 153 -4.88 8.34 2.20
CA TRP A 153 -4.65 9.00 3.48
C TRP A 153 -5.95 8.95 4.28
N PRO A 154 -5.90 8.92 5.63
CA PRO A 154 -7.10 8.89 6.45
C PRO A 154 -8.05 10.04 6.09
N GLU A 155 -9.31 9.70 5.81
CA GLU A 155 -10.33 10.67 5.36
C GLU A 155 -10.83 11.60 6.48
N ASP A 156 -10.58 11.25 7.73
CA ASP A 156 -11.20 11.91 8.90
C ASP A 156 -10.67 13.31 9.18
N ASP A 157 -9.59 13.70 8.55
CA ASP A 157 -9.09 15.07 8.62
C ASP A 157 -9.04 15.66 7.21
N LYS A 158 -9.97 16.53 6.90
CA LYS A 158 -9.91 17.44 5.73
C LYS A 158 -8.76 18.44 5.83
N LYS A 159 -7.73 18.09 6.56
CA LYS A 159 -6.50 18.86 6.71
C LYS A 159 -5.66 18.70 5.47
N SER A 160 -4.92 19.75 5.16
CA SER A 160 -3.97 19.71 4.07
C SER A 160 -2.96 18.58 4.31
N TYR A 161 -2.40 18.06 3.26
CA TYR A 161 -1.35 17.05 3.32
C TYR A 161 -0.16 17.49 4.19
N ALA A 162 0.14 18.79 4.20
CA ALA A 162 1.16 19.39 5.06
C ALA A 162 0.84 19.21 6.55
N ASP A 163 -0.41 19.41 6.95
CA ASP A 163 -0.84 19.29 8.35
C ASP A 163 -0.76 17.85 8.88
N LEU A 164 -0.91 16.86 8.00
CA LEU A 164 -0.73 15.45 8.35
C LEU A 164 0.74 15.09 8.50
N VAL A 165 1.60 15.65 7.67
CA VAL A 165 3.05 15.42 7.70
C VAL A 165 3.68 16.07 8.93
N GLU A 166 3.27 17.28 9.34
CA GLU A 166 3.75 17.94 10.55
C GLU A 166 3.44 17.16 11.83
N LYS A 167 2.37 16.37 11.84
CA LYS A 167 2.04 15.53 13.00
C LYS A 167 2.82 14.22 13.06
N VAL A 168 3.45 13.81 11.97
CA VAL A 168 4.17 12.54 11.84
C VAL A 168 5.69 12.72 11.94
N LEU A 169 6.20 13.93 11.79
CA LEU A 169 7.60 14.32 11.97
C LEU A 169 7.83 14.87 13.37
#